data_9f1c1f33998ae17e1ba3e2c88c8f3662
#
_entry.id   9f1c1f33998ae17e1ba3e2c88c8f3662
#
_cell.length_a   1.000
_cell.length_b   1.000
_cell.length_c   1.000
_cell.angle_alpha   90.00
_cell.angle_beta   90.00
_cell.angle_gamma   90.00
#
_symmetry.space_group_name_H-M   'P 1'
#
loop_
_entity.id
_entity.type
_entity.pdbx_description
1 polymer ?
#
loop_
_entity_poly.entity_id
_entity_poly.type
_entity_poly.pdbx_seq_one_letter_code
_entity_poly.pdbx_strand_id
1 'polypeptide(L)'
;MRSEKLDIKTLIGITGAYVAYMMGSGFSTGQEILQYFACYGMAGLFSILLCMGLLIFAAVSFIRAGYREQFKKPEDVYIYYCGKRLGRAYHYFTTVSIYLCFIVMVAAAGAAVEQHFGISRIAGALAIGALACATVMLGLNSLVSILGHIGPFMILMVILMGVITICRSNLTAAAETIARIPEMKLLRASPSWVLASVSYVGISVVWLASYLTSIGRRAKSIASASVGAAGGVIAFYIGMLLIYFAIMLNIDELAGAQIPMLILAGRISPVTSGVFSILIVTGIYTASVPLLWQTAFRLAEEGSLRFKRIAVILAAAGIAASLLLPFNRLMNIVYVLIGYLGFLLLACMVLKAAKIIK
;
A
#
# COMPACT_ATOMS: atom_id res chain seq x y z
N MET A 1 -1.14 4.03 38.40
CA MET A 1 -1.46 3.46 37.06
C MET A 1 -1.61 1.95 37.22
N ARG A 2 -2.85 1.42 37.18
CA ARG A 2 -3.05 -0.04 37.16
C ARG A 2 -2.42 -0.55 35.84
N SER A 3 -1.51 -1.52 35.96
CA SER A 3 -0.99 -2.27 34.84
C SER A 3 -2.18 -2.96 34.16
N GLU A 4 -2.72 -2.36 33.08
CA GLU A 4 -3.69 -3.07 32.24
C GLU A 4 -2.97 -4.30 31.67
N LYS A 5 -3.45 -5.48 32.04
CA LYS A 5 -2.95 -6.74 31.47
C LYS A 5 -3.15 -6.67 29.93
N LEU A 6 -2.09 -6.93 29.20
CA LEU A 6 -2.14 -6.99 27.74
C LEU A 6 -3.08 -8.12 27.31
N ASP A 7 -4.10 -7.80 26.55
CA ASP A 7 -4.96 -8.78 25.90
C ASP A 7 -4.27 -9.26 24.60
N ILE A 8 -3.69 -10.46 24.70
CA ILE A 8 -2.92 -11.08 23.60
C ILE A 8 -3.80 -11.27 22.34
N LYS A 9 -5.08 -11.62 22.51
CA LYS A 9 -5.99 -11.82 21.39
C LYS A 9 -6.22 -10.52 20.60
N THR A 10 -6.46 -9.42 21.31
CA THR A 10 -6.59 -8.08 20.72
C THR A 10 -5.29 -7.65 20.04
N LEU A 11 -4.14 -7.90 20.69
CA LEU A 11 -2.82 -7.58 20.14
C LEU A 11 -2.59 -8.30 18.81
N ILE A 12 -2.73 -9.64 18.77
CA ILE A 12 -2.54 -10.45 17.55
C ILE A 12 -3.52 -10.02 16.46
N GLY A 13 -4.79 -9.78 16.83
CA GLY A 13 -5.81 -9.34 15.88
C GLY A 13 -5.47 -8.01 15.19
N ILE A 14 -5.01 -7.02 15.96
CA ILE A 14 -4.63 -5.71 15.41
C ILE A 14 -3.33 -5.80 14.60
N THR A 15 -2.34 -6.59 15.06
CA THR A 15 -1.11 -6.87 14.30
C THR A 15 -1.45 -7.45 12.94
N GLY A 16 -2.27 -8.50 12.88
CA GLY A 16 -2.67 -9.13 11.63
C GLY A 16 -3.48 -8.19 10.72
N ALA A 17 -4.40 -7.42 11.30
CA ALA A 17 -5.20 -6.45 10.57
C ALA A 17 -4.34 -5.34 9.94
N TYR A 18 -3.31 -4.85 10.66
CA TYR A 18 -2.35 -3.89 10.11
C TYR A 18 -1.58 -4.47 8.93
N VAL A 19 -1.00 -5.66 9.10
CA VAL A 19 -0.22 -6.34 8.06
C VAL A 19 -1.09 -6.60 6.82
N ALA A 20 -2.30 -7.13 7.00
CA ALA A 20 -3.23 -7.38 5.92
C ALA A 20 -3.64 -6.09 5.17
N TYR A 21 -3.77 -4.97 5.88
CA TYR A 21 -4.08 -3.69 5.28
C TYR A 21 -2.92 -3.12 4.45
N MET A 22 -1.69 -3.25 4.94
CA MET A 22 -0.49 -2.70 4.30
C MET A 22 0.06 -3.60 3.19
N MET A 23 -0.04 -4.92 3.33
CA MET A 23 0.41 -5.89 2.31
C MET A 23 -0.64 -6.04 1.20
N GLY A 24 -1.00 -4.94 0.56
CA GLY A 24 -1.88 -4.92 -0.59
C GLY A 24 -1.19 -5.38 -1.88
N SER A 25 -1.95 -5.31 -2.99
CA SER A 25 -1.47 -5.68 -4.33
C SER A 25 -0.25 -4.87 -4.79
N GLY A 26 -0.16 -3.57 -4.41
CA GLY A 26 1.00 -2.72 -4.72
C GLY A 26 2.30 -3.29 -4.14
N PHE A 27 2.29 -3.65 -2.86
CA PHE A 27 3.42 -4.31 -2.19
C PHE A 27 3.80 -5.64 -2.86
N SER A 28 2.81 -6.45 -3.23
CA SER A 28 3.01 -7.77 -3.82
C SER A 28 3.65 -7.73 -5.22
N THR A 29 3.54 -6.61 -5.94
CA THR A 29 4.25 -6.42 -7.22
C THR A 29 5.76 -6.27 -7.05
N GLY A 30 6.23 -5.82 -5.89
CA GLY A 30 7.62 -5.47 -5.60
C GLY A 30 8.04 -4.10 -6.12
N GLN A 31 7.17 -3.41 -6.88
CA GLN A 31 7.53 -2.16 -7.54
C GLN A 31 7.73 -1.01 -6.54
N GLU A 32 6.94 -0.97 -5.47
CA GLU A 32 7.12 -0.01 -4.38
C GLU A 32 8.50 -0.18 -3.72
N ILE A 33 8.88 -1.43 -3.46
CA ILE A 33 10.16 -1.74 -2.80
C ILE A 33 11.34 -1.40 -3.72
N LEU A 34 11.21 -1.66 -5.01
CA LEU A 34 12.23 -1.29 -6.00
C LEU A 34 12.44 0.21 -6.04
N GLN A 35 11.37 1.03 -6.16
CA GLN A 35 11.48 2.48 -6.37
C GLN A 35 11.76 3.31 -5.12
N TYR A 36 11.31 2.86 -3.96
CA TYR A 36 11.44 3.60 -2.70
C TYR A 36 12.65 3.18 -1.88
N PHE A 37 13.16 1.96 -2.09
CA PHE A 37 14.22 1.39 -1.24
C PHE A 37 15.37 0.78 -2.03
N ALA A 38 15.13 -0.25 -2.85
CA ALA A 38 16.22 -1.01 -3.48
C ALA A 38 17.03 -0.18 -4.48
N CYS A 39 16.43 0.77 -5.16
CA CYS A 39 17.13 1.68 -6.09
C CYS A 39 18.16 2.61 -5.42
N TYR A 40 18.21 2.67 -4.09
CA TYR A 40 19.21 3.41 -3.33
C TYR A 40 20.32 2.49 -2.78
N GLY A 41 20.36 1.22 -3.19
CA GLY A 41 21.35 0.27 -2.70
C GLY A 41 21.26 0.12 -1.19
N MET A 42 22.41 0.02 -0.52
CA MET A 42 22.47 -0.14 0.94
C MET A 42 21.83 1.01 1.73
N ALA A 43 21.74 2.22 1.16
CA ALA A 43 21.02 3.32 1.79
C ALA A 43 19.52 3.05 1.94
N GLY A 44 18.95 2.17 1.09
CA GLY A 44 17.58 1.71 1.22
C GLY A 44 17.28 0.98 2.53
N LEU A 45 18.26 0.32 3.13
CA LEU A 45 18.11 -0.29 4.46
C LEU A 45 17.85 0.78 5.54
N PHE A 46 18.62 1.86 5.54
CA PHE A 46 18.39 2.98 6.46
C PHE A 46 17.04 3.65 6.19
N SER A 47 16.62 3.74 4.91
CA SER A 47 15.29 4.21 4.52
C SER A 47 14.19 3.37 5.16
N ILE A 48 14.29 2.04 5.11
CA ILE A 48 13.34 1.09 5.70
C ILE A 48 13.25 1.29 7.21
N LEU A 49 14.38 1.39 7.91
CA LEU A 49 14.43 1.60 9.36
C LEU A 49 13.83 2.95 9.77
N LEU A 50 14.11 4.01 9.02
CA LEU A 50 13.53 5.33 9.24
C LEU A 50 12.00 5.30 9.07
N CYS A 51 11.52 4.69 7.98
CA CYS A 51 10.08 4.52 7.74
C CYS A 51 9.40 3.72 8.85
N MET A 52 10.03 2.63 9.30
CA MET A 52 9.50 1.81 10.40
C MET A 52 9.32 2.63 11.67
N GLY A 53 10.33 3.41 12.08
CA GLY A 53 10.25 4.27 13.26
C GLY A 53 9.15 5.33 13.16
N LEU A 54 9.06 6.03 12.02
CA LEU A 54 8.04 7.05 11.79
C LEU A 54 6.62 6.44 11.73
N LEU A 55 6.46 5.25 11.16
CA LEU A 55 5.15 4.60 11.10
C LEU A 55 4.73 3.98 12.43
N ILE A 56 5.64 3.52 13.28
CA ILE A 56 5.30 3.15 14.66
C ILE A 56 4.73 4.36 15.40
N PHE A 57 5.40 5.52 15.31
CA PHE A 57 4.90 6.77 15.89
C PHE A 57 3.51 7.12 15.37
N ALA A 58 3.31 7.11 14.05
CA ALA A 58 2.04 7.46 13.42
C ALA A 58 0.92 6.48 13.81
N ALA A 59 1.18 5.17 13.73
CA ALA A 59 0.19 4.13 14.06
C ALA A 59 -0.29 4.21 15.49
N VAL A 60 0.65 4.33 16.45
CA VAL A 60 0.32 4.49 17.88
C VAL A 60 -0.44 5.80 18.11
N SER A 61 -0.07 6.89 17.42
CA SER A 61 -0.75 8.17 17.55
C SER A 61 -2.19 8.11 17.05
N PHE A 62 -2.47 7.45 15.92
CA PHE A 62 -3.84 7.26 15.41
C PHE A 62 -4.69 6.39 16.32
N ILE A 63 -4.16 5.28 16.83
CA ILE A 63 -4.86 4.43 17.81
C ILE A 63 -5.25 5.23 19.05
N ARG A 64 -4.28 5.99 19.60
CA ARG A 64 -4.52 6.80 20.80
C ARG A 64 -5.53 7.93 20.55
N ALA A 65 -5.45 8.61 19.41
CA ALA A 65 -6.41 9.64 19.04
C ALA A 65 -7.82 9.05 18.91
N GLY A 66 -7.98 7.93 18.20
CA GLY A 66 -9.27 7.26 18.06
C GLY A 66 -9.87 6.82 19.39
N TYR A 67 -9.03 6.26 20.30
CA TYR A 67 -9.45 5.82 21.60
C TYR A 67 -9.87 6.96 22.52
N ARG A 68 -9.15 8.08 22.52
CA ARG A 68 -9.41 9.21 23.42
C ARG A 68 -10.51 10.13 22.94
N GLU A 69 -10.46 10.50 21.66
CA GLU A 69 -11.37 11.50 21.09
C GLU A 69 -12.71 10.94 20.64
N GLN A 70 -12.83 9.60 20.50
CA GLN A 70 -14.08 8.92 20.11
C GLN A 70 -14.79 9.56 18.90
N PHE A 71 -14.04 9.93 17.88
CA PHE A 71 -14.53 10.68 16.72
C PHE A 71 -15.84 10.11 16.15
N LYS A 72 -16.77 11.00 15.78
CA LYS A 72 -18.03 10.60 15.11
C LYS A 72 -17.74 9.95 13.77
N LYS A 73 -16.84 10.55 12.99
CA LYS A 73 -16.34 10.02 11.72
C LYS A 73 -14.83 9.79 11.83
N PRO A 74 -14.30 8.66 11.33
CA PRO A 74 -12.85 8.39 11.37
C PRO A 74 -12.00 9.48 10.70
N GLU A 75 -12.56 10.14 9.68
CA GLU A 75 -11.90 11.22 8.93
C GLU A 75 -11.72 12.50 9.75
N ASP A 76 -12.41 12.65 10.88
CA ASP A 76 -12.23 13.81 11.78
C ASP A 76 -10.81 13.87 12.37
N VAL A 77 -10.07 12.76 12.28
CA VAL A 77 -8.64 12.68 12.64
C VAL A 77 -7.79 13.69 11.89
N TYR A 78 -8.12 13.98 10.63
CA TYR A 78 -7.41 15.01 9.87
C TYR A 78 -7.63 16.41 10.45
N ILE A 79 -8.85 16.71 10.89
CA ILE A 79 -9.18 17.98 11.55
C ILE A 79 -8.48 18.06 12.91
N TYR A 80 -8.42 16.95 13.63
CA TYR A 80 -7.74 16.86 14.92
C TYR A 80 -6.26 17.19 14.85
N TYR A 81 -5.53 16.70 13.82
CA TYR A 81 -4.10 16.96 13.68
C TYR A 81 -3.78 18.25 12.92
N CYS A 82 -4.54 18.60 11.90
CA CYS A 82 -4.21 19.68 10.97
C CYS A 82 -5.10 20.93 11.13
N GLY A 83 -6.05 20.91 12.08
CA GLY A 83 -7.02 21.99 12.26
C GLY A 83 -8.09 22.04 11.17
N LYS A 84 -9.08 22.92 11.35
CA LYS A 84 -10.32 22.92 10.54
C LYS A 84 -10.09 23.17 9.03
N ARG A 85 -9.17 24.06 8.65
CA ARG A 85 -8.96 24.41 7.24
C ARG A 85 -8.24 23.29 6.49
N LEU A 86 -7.07 22.91 6.96
CA LEU A 86 -6.24 21.90 6.34
C LEU A 86 -6.87 20.50 6.47
N GLY A 87 -7.51 20.17 7.60
CA GLY A 87 -8.23 18.91 7.80
C GLY A 87 -9.38 18.72 6.82
N ARG A 88 -10.13 19.78 6.46
CA ARG A 88 -11.14 19.72 5.38
C ARG A 88 -10.52 19.52 4.01
N ALA A 89 -9.38 20.13 3.74
CA ALA A 89 -8.65 19.91 2.48
C ALA A 89 -8.22 18.43 2.36
N TYR A 90 -7.75 17.80 3.45
CA TYR A 90 -7.43 16.37 3.46
C TYR A 90 -8.64 15.48 3.16
N HIS A 91 -9.83 15.85 3.56
CA HIS A 91 -11.04 15.09 3.24
C HIS A 91 -11.26 14.99 1.71
N TYR A 92 -11.11 16.09 0.99
CA TYR A 92 -11.18 16.08 -0.49
C TYR A 92 -9.96 15.39 -1.11
N PHE A 93 -8.79 15.70 -0.61
CA PHE A 93 -7.54 15.11 -1.09
C PHE A 93 -7.55 13.57 -0.98
N THR A 94 -8.02 13.01 0.14
CA THR A 94 -8.12 11.54 0.28
C THR A 94 -9.08 10.91 -0.72
N THR A 95 -10.14 11.61 -1.11
CA THR A 95 -11.06 11.13 -2.15
C THR A 95 -10.36 11.02 -3.51
N VAL A 96 -9.63 12.08 -3.89
CA VAL A 96 -8.84 12.10 -5.13
C VAL A 96 -7.74 11.04 -5.07
N SER A 97 -7.04 10.91 -3.94
CA SER A 97 -5.99 9.92 -3.75
C SER A 97 -6.49 8.48 -3.92
N ILE A 98 -7.66 8.15 -3.35
CA ILE A 98 -8.30 6.84 -3.49
C ILE A 98 -8.59 6.55 -4.97
N TYR A 99 -9.10 7.53 -5.71
CA TYR A 99 -9.36 7.36 -7.14
C TYR A 99 -8.07 7.21 -7.96
N LEU A 100 -7.04 7.99 -7.66
CA LEU A 100 -5.73 7.83 -8.30
C LEU A 100 -5.12 6.44 -8.02
N CYS A 101 -5.30 5.90 -6.81
CA CYS A 101 -4.90 4.53 -6.50
C CYS A 101 -5.70 3.49 -7.30
N PHE A 102 -6.99 3.70 -7.55
CA PHE A 102 -7.76 2.85 -8.46
C PHE A 102 -7.15 2.83 -9.86
N ILE A 103 -6.77 3.99 -10.41
CA ILE A 103 -6.12 4.08 -11.74
C ILE A 103 -4.80 3.29 -11.75
N VAL A 104 -3.98 3.42 -10.69
CA VAL A 104 -2.72 2.67 -10.55
C VAL A 104 -2.99 1.16 -10.49
N MET A 105 -4.03 0.71 -9.77
CA MET A 105 -4.38 -0.71 -9.70
C MET A 105 -4.82 -1.26 -11.07
N VAL A 106 -5.61 -0.52 -11.82
CA VAL A 106 -6.01 -0.93 -13.18
C VAL A 106 -4.78 -1.03 -14.11
N ALA A 107 -3.82 -0.09 -14.00
CA ALA A 107 -2.56 -0.16 -14.72
C ALA A 107 -1.72 -1.38 -14.33
N ALA A 108 -1.67 -1.70 -13.02
CA ALA A 108 -0.98 -2.88 -12.50
C ALA A 108 -1.58 -4.19 -13.04
N ALA A 109 -2.90 -4.26 -13.18
CA ALA A 109 -3.58 -5.41 -13.79
C ALA A 109 -3.16 -5.60 -15.24
N GLY A 110 -3.15 -4.52 -16.01
CA GLY A 110 -2.66 -4.53 -17.40
C GLY A 110 -1.22 -5.03 -17.49
N ALA A 111 -0.34 -4.49 -16.63
CA ALA A 111 1.06 -4.88 -16.59
C ALA A 111 1.26 -6.36 -16.19
N ALA A 112 0.48 -6.87 -15.22
CA ALA A 112 0.56 -8.26 -14.78
C ALA A 112 0.16 -9.24 -15.89
N VAL A 113 -0.92 -8.92 -16.61
CA VAL A 113 -1.43 -9.73 -17.71
C VAL A 113 -0.45 -9.71 -18.89
N GLU A 114 0.10 -8.55 -19.23
CA GLU A 114 1.08 -8.41 -20.31
C GLU A 114 2.39 -9.15 -19.97
N GLN A 115 2.93 -8.95 -18.79
CA GLN A 115 4.23 -9.50 -18.39
C GLN A 115 4.23 -11.03 -18.26
N HIS A 116 3.11 -11.64 -17.84
CA HIS A 116 3.04 -13.09 -17.64
C HIS A 116 2.43 -13.84 -18.82
N PHE A 117 1.32 -13.33 -19.39
CA PHE A 117 0.56 -14.04 -20.40
C PHE A 117 0.86 -13.54 -21.84
N GLY A 118 1.65 -12.45 -22.00
CA GLY A 118 1.88 -11.83 -23.31
C GLY A 118 0.64 -11.17 -23.92
N ILE A 119 -0.46 -11.05 -23.16
CA ILE A 119 -1.71 -10.43 -23.59
C ILE A 119 -1.58 -8.91 -23.44
N SER A 120 -2.09 -8.14 -24.40
CA SER A 120 -2.04 -6.68 -24.36
C SER A 120 -2.48 -6.11 -23.00
N ARG A 121 -1.69 -5.16 -22.47
CA ARG A 121 -2.03 -4.43 -21.24
C ARG A 121 -3.42 -3.80 -21.26
N ILE A 122 -3.91 -3.44 -22.46
CA ILE A 122 -5.25 -2.87 -22.66
C ILE A 122 -6.31 -3.89 -22.25
N ALA A 123 -6.16 -5.16 -22.66
CA ALA A 123 -7.11 -6.22 -22.32
C ALA A 123 -7.15 -6.46 -20.80
N GLY A 124 -6.00 -6.51 -20.13
CA GLY A 124 -5.93 -6.66 -18.67
C GLY A 124 -6.57 -5.48 -17.91
N ALA A 125 -6.29 -4.25 -18.34
CA ALA A 125 -6.88 -3.05 -17.77
C ALA A 125 -8.41 -2.99 -17.96
N LEU A 126 -8.89 -3.30 -19.17
CA LEU A 126 -10.32 -3.37 -19.48
C LEU A 126 -11.02 -4.45 -18.66
N ALA A 127 -10.45 -5.67 -18.59
CA ALA A 127 -11.04 -6.78 -17.86
C ALA A 127 -11.21 -6.45 -16.37
N ILE A 128 -10.15 -5.98 -15.70
CA ILE A 128 -10.22 -5.68 -14.27
C ILE A 128 -11.04 -4.42 -13.97
N GLY A 129 -10.91 -3.38 -14.78
CA GLY A 129 -11.71 -2.15 -14.61
C GLY A 129 -13.20 -2.40 -14.81
N ALA A 130 -13.59 -3.18 -15.84
CA ALA A 130 -14.97 -3.55 -16.08
C ALA A 130 -15.52 -4.49 -15.00
N LEU A 131 -14.74 -5.48 -14.57
CA LEU A 131 -15.11 -6.39 -13.50
C LEU A 131 -15.29 -5.65 -12.16
N ALA A 132 -14.38 -4.72 -11.82
CA ALA A 132 -14.52 -3.88 -10.65
C ALA A 132 -15.79 -3.01 -10.71
N CYS A 133 -16.07 -2.41 -11.87
CA CYS A 133 -17.29 -1.63 -12.10
C CYS A 133 -18.56 -2.47 -11.92
N ALA A 134 -18.62 -3.63 -12.56
CA ALA A 134 -19.76 -4.53 -12.45
C ALA A 134 -20.03 -4.93 -11.00
N THR A 135 -18.95 -5.24 -10.27
CA THR A 135 -19.01 -5.61 -8.86
C THR A 135 -19.52 -4.47 -7.98
N VAL A 136 -19.04 -3.25 -8.19
CA VAL A 136 -19.51 -2.06 -7.48
C VAL A 136 -20.99 -1.81 -7.74
N MET A 137 -21.47 -2.08 -8.95
CA MET A 137 -22.90 -1.93 -9.31
C MET A 137 -23.81 -2.98 -8.66
N LEU A 138 -23.29 -4.18 -8.37
CA LEU A 138 -24.01 -5.28 -7.69
C LEU A 138 -24.03 -5.10 -6.16
N GLY A 139 -23.20 -4.24 -5.61
CA GLY A 139 -23.09 -4.01 -4.17
C GLY A 139 -21.99 -4.82 -3.48
N LEU A 140 -21.41 -4.22 -2.43
CA LEU A 140 -20.19 -4.72 -1.77
C LEU A 140 -20.39 -5.94 -0.86
N ASN A 141 -21.60 -6.21 -0.40
CA ASN A 141 -21.83 -7.18 0.69
C ASN A 141 -21.39 -8.61 0.36
N SER A 142 -21.42 -9.00 -0.91
CA SER A 142 -21.04 -10.36 -1.35
C SER A 142 -19.53 -10.58 -1.45
N LEU A 143 -18.74 -9.52 -1.52
CA LEU A 143 -17.30 -9.59 -1.79
C LEU A 143 -16.43 -9.60 -0.54
N VAL A 144 -16.90 -8.99 0.55
CA VAL A 144 -16.12 -8.86 1.80
C VAL A 144 -15.65 -10.22 2.33
N SER A 145 -16.47 -11.26 2.15
CA SER A 145 -16.15 -12.63 2.59
C SER A 145 -15.03 -13.28 1.75
N ILE A 146 -15.03 -13.05 0.42
CA ILE A 146 -14.03 -13.63 -0.49
C ILE A 146 -12.69 -12.90 -0.35
N LEU A 147 -12.73 -11.59 -0.17
CA LEU A 147 -11.55 -10.73 -0.07
C LEU A 147 -10.66 -11.06 1.15
N GLY A 148 -11.27 -11.46 2.26
CA GLY A 148 -10.54 -11.76 3.51
C GLY A 148 -9.61 -12.97 3.45
N HIS A 149 -9.81 -13.89 2.51
CA HIS A 149 -9.00 -15.11 2.42
C HIS A 149 -7.80 -15.00 1.46
N ILE A 150 -7.86 -14.12 0.48
CA ILE A 150 -6.79 -13.97 -0.54
C ILE A 150 -5.56 -13.27 0.04
N GLY A 151 -5.75 -12.25 0.90
CA GLY A 151 -4.66 -11.49 1.51
C GLY A 151 -3.63 -12.34 2.25
N PRO A 152 -4.02 -13.18 3.21
CA PRO A 152 -3.08 -14.04 3.94
C PRO A 152 -2.30 -15.00 3.04
N PHE A 153 -2.96 -15.56 2.00
CA PHE A 153 -2.30 -16.46 1.06
C PHE A 153 -1.27 -15.71 0.18
N MET A 154 -1.61 -14.50 -0.25
CA MET A 154 -0.68 -13.64 -1.01
C MET A 154 0.54 -13.26 -0.17
N ILE A 155 0.35 -12.91 1.10
CA ILE A 155 1.43 -12.61 2.04
C ILE A 155 2.36 -13.81 2.17
N LEU A 156 1.81 -15.00 2.40
CA LEU A 156 2.58 -16.23 2.54
C LEU A 156 3.41 -16.51 1.27
N MET A 157 2.81 -16.41 0.09
CA MET A 157 3.50 -16.62 -1.19
C MET A 157 4.64 -15.62 -1.38
N VAL A 158 4.41 -14.34 -1.09
CA VAL A 158 5.43 -13.30 -1.23
C VAL A 158 6.61 -13.55 -0.27
N ILE A 159 6.34 -13.95 0.96
CA ILE A 159 7.38 -14.31 1.95
C ILE A 159 8.17 -15.54 1.47
N LEU A 160 7.48 -16.60 1.07
CA LEU A 160 8.13 -17.83 0.58
C LEU A 160 9.02 -17.55 -0.64
N MET A 161 8.52 -16.77 -1.59
CA MET A 161 9.31 -16.36 -2.77
C MET A 161 10.52 -15.53 -2.37
N GLY A 162 10.38 -14.60 -1.44
CA GLY A 162 11.50 -13.81 -0.92
C GLY A 162 12.59 -14.70 -0.33
N VAL A 163 12.23 -15.64 0.55
CA VAL A 163 13.15 -16.60 1.17
C VAL A 163 13.84 -17.47 0.10
N ILE A 164 13.08 -18.11 -0.79
CA ILE A 164 13.62 -18.99 -1.83
C ILE A 164 14.58 -18.22 -2.75
N THR A 165 14.20 -16.99 -3.14
CA THR A 165 15.04 -16.14 -3.99
C THR A 165 16.37 -15.83 -3.32
N ILE A 166 16.34 -15.40 -2.05
CA ILE A 166 17.57 -15.09 -1.30
C ILE A 166 18.48 -16.34 -1.19
N CYS A 167 17.89 -17.49 -0.85
CA CYS A 167 18.66 -18.75 -0.72
C CYS A 167 19.29 -19.23 -2.04
N ARG A 168 18.71 -18.85 -3.19
CA ARG A 168 19.22 -19.21 -4.52
C ARG A 168 20.12 -18.16 -5.15
N SER A 169 20.20 -16.96 -4.58
CA SER A 169 21.02 -15.87 -5.12
C SER A 169 22.50 -16.08 -4.87
N ASN A 170 23.33 -15.73 -5.85
CA ASN A 170 24.78 -15.73 -5.72
C ASN A 170 25.24 -14.43 -5.04
N LEU A 171 25.66 -14.52 -3.78
CA LEU A 171 26.02 -13.36 -2.96
C LEU A 171 27.25 -12.61 -3.50
N THR A 172 28.22 -13.30 -4.13
CA THR A 172 29.40 -12.64 -4.70
C THR A 172 29.03 -11.79 -5.91
N ALA A 173 28.30 -12.35 -6.86
CA ALA A 173 27.82 -11.60 -8.03
C ALA A 173 26.89 -10.45 -7.63
N ALA A 174 26.05 -10.67 -6.63
CA ALA A 174 25.14 -9.64 -6.11
C ALA A 174 25.89 -8.46 -5.48
N ALA A 175 27.01 -8.70 -4.79
CA ALA A 175 27.81 -7.62 -4.18
C ALA A 175 28.38 -6.67 -5.26
N GLU A 176 28.87 -7.19 -6.38
CA GLU A 176 29.35 -6.39 -7.51
C GLU A 176 28.21 -5.57 -8.14
N THR A 177 27.06 -6.19 -8.33
CA THR A 177 25.85 -5.54 -8.87
C THR A 177 25.36 -4.43 -7.95
N ILE A 178 25.29 -4.67 -6.64
CA ILE A 178 24.87 -3.67 -5.64
C ILE A 178 25.81 -2.45 -5.66
N ALA A 179 27.12 -2.64 -5.83
CA ALA A 179 28.07 -1.54 -5.95
C ALA A 179 27.79 -0.65 -7.17
N ARG A 180 27.21 -1.20 -8.25
CA ARG A 180 26.88 -0.50 -9.50
C ARG A 180 25.51 0.17 -9.50
N ILE A 181 24.66 -0.04 -8.46
CA ILE A 181 23.31 0.58 -8.39
C ILE A 181 23.32 2.09 -8.63
N PRO A 182 24.28 2.90 -8.11
CA PRO A 182 24.30 4.34 -8.36
C PRO A 182 24.40 4.70 -9.84
N GLU A 183 25.04 3.85 -10.66
CA GLU A 183 25.22 4.03 -12.10
C GLU A 183 24.03 3.54 -12.93
N MET A 184 23.17 2.70 -12.33
CA MET A 184 21.98 2.19 -12.99
C MET A 184 20.91 3.30 -13.12
N LYS A 185 20.29 3.39 -14.29
CA LYS A 185 19.17 4.30 -14.55
C LYS A 185 17.85 3.74 -14.00
N LEU A 186 17.83 3.44 -12.69
CA LEU A 186 16.64 2.94 -12.02
C LEU A 186 15.64 4.08 -11.81
N LEU A 187 14.35 3.75 -11.94
CA LEU A 187 13.27 4.68 -11.60
C LEU A 187 13.22 4.85 -10.06
N ARG A 188 13.46 6.06 -9.59
CA ARG A 188 13.49 6.40 -8.17
C ARG A 188 12.24 7.22 -7.78
N ALA A 189 11.72 6.96 -6.61
CA ALA A 189 10.59 7.75 -6.06
C ALA A 189 11.00 9.20 -5.72
N SER A 190 12.28 9.43 -5.39
CA SER A 190 12.80 10.75 -5.03
C SER A 190 14.31 10.83 -5.29
N PRO A 191 14.88 12.05 -5.35
CA PRO A 191 16.33 12.22 -5.58
C PRO A 191 17.21 11.61 -4.49
N SER A 192 16.72 11.48 -3.25
CA SER A 192 17.46 10.89 -2.13
C SER A 192 16.62 9.90 -1.36
N TRP A 193 17.29 8.94 -0.70
CA TRP A 193 16.64 7.93 0.12
C TRP A 193 15.84 8.54 1.29
N VAL A 194 16.28 9.69 1.85
CA VAL A 194 15.55 10.38 2.92
C VAL A 194 14.22 10.93 2.41
N LEU A 195 14.21 11.60 1.26
CA LEU A 195 13.00 12.11 0.65
C LEU A 195 12.06 10.97 0.21
N ALA A 196 12.60 9.86 -0.27
CA ALA A 196 11.82 8.66 -0.56
C ALA A 196 11.17 8.10 0.70
N SER A 197 11.91 8.01 1.82
CA SER A 197 11.36 7.59 3.12
C SER A 197 10.20 8.47 3.55
N VAL A 198 10.40 9.78 3.51
CA VAL A 198 9.38 10.77 3.89
C VAL A 198 8.13 10.65 3.02
N SER A 199 8.30 10.47 1.71
CA SER A 199 7.21 10.27 0.76
C SER A 199 6.47 8.95 1.04
N TYR A 200 7.19 7.84 1.27
CA TYR A 200 6.59 6.55 1.57
C TYR A 200 5.79 6.55 2.89
N VAL A 201 6.35 7.16 3.93
CA VAL A 201 5.64 7.35 5.20
C VAL A 201 4.41 8.23 5.00
N GLY A 202 4.51 9.28 4.19
CA GLY A 202 3.38 10.17 3.88
C GLY A 202 2.21 9.42 3.25
N ILE A 203 2.44 8.59 2.23
CA ILE A 203 1.39 7.73 1.64
C ILE A 203 0.73 6.87 2.71
N SER A 204 1.56 6.15 3.47
CA SER A 204 1.10 5.22 4.48
C SER A 204 0.28 5.91 5.57
N VAL A 205 0.70 7.11 6.00
CA VAL A 205 -0.01 7.92 7.00
C VAL A 205 -1.40 8.34 6.49
N VAL A 206 -1.52 8.74 5.22
CA VAL A 206 -2.82 9.10 4.62
C VAL A 206 -3.77 7.91 4.62
N TRP A 207 -3.29 6.74 4.24
CA TRP A 207 -4.14 5.53 4.17
C TRP A 207 -4.50 4.98 5.55
N LEU A 208 -3.54 4.98 6.48
CA LEU A 208 -3.71 4.43 7.81
C LEU A 208 -4.53 5.32 8.76
N ALA A 209 -4.60 6.64 8.50
CA ALA A 209 -5.21 7.60 9.44
C ALA A 209 -6.62 7.20 9.87
N SER A 210 -7.56 7.14 8.95
CA SER A 210 -8.96 6.77 9.25
C SER A 210 -9.11 5.33 9.70
N TYR A 211 -8.31 4.41 9.14
CA TYR A 211 -8.35 2.99 9.46
C TYR A 211 -7.94 2.73 10.92
N LEU A 212 -6.75 3.16 11.32
CA LEU A 212 -6.24 2.95 12.67
C LEU A 212 -7.03 3.75 13.72
N THR A 213 -7.51 4.93 13.36
CA THR A 213 -8.41 5.71 14.22
C THR A 213 -9.71 4.95 14.50
N SER A 214 -10.28 4.28 13.50
CA SER A 214 -11.46 3.43 13.67
C SER A 214 -11.20 2.24 14.60
N ILE A 215 -10.03 1.60 14.48
CA ILE A 215 -9.61 0.52 15.37
C ILE A 215 -9.45 1.06 16.80
N GLY A 216 -8.76 2.18 16.97
CA GLY A 216 -8.57 2.82 18.27
C GLY A 216 -9.89 3.16 18.97
N ARG A 217 -10.88 3.68 18.22
CA ARG A 217 -12.22 3.98 18.76
C ARG A 217 -12.95 2.75 19.32
N ARG A 218 -12.75 1.59 18.71
CA ARG A 218 -13.38 0.32 19.13
C ARG A 218 -12.55 -0.49 20.13
N ALA A 219 -11.33 -0.06 20.43
CA ALA A 219 -10.41 -0.80 21.29
C ALA A 219 -10.89 -0.80 22.75
N LYS A 220 -10.83 -1.96 23.41
CA LYS A 220 -11.14 -2.10 24.84
C LYS A 220 -9.98 -1.65 25.75
N SER A 221 -8.75 -1.81 25.28
CA SER A 221 -7.51 -1.41 25.97
C SER A 221 -6.61 -0.63 25.01
N ILE A 222 -6.24 0.59 25.41
CA ILE A 222 -5.33 1.45 24.65
C ILE A 222 -3.92 0.85 24.59
N ALA A 223 -3.49 0.15 25.66
CA ALA A 223 -2.18 -0.48 25.73
C ALA A 223 -2.08 -1.62 24.70
N SER A 224 -3.03 -2.58 24.74
CA SER A 224 -3.06 -3.71 23.80
C SER A 224 -3.21 -3.26 22.36
N ALA A 225 -4.03 -2.23 22.09
CA ALA A 225 -4.21 -1.71 20.73
C ALA A 225 -2.96 -0.99 20.21
N SER A 226 -2.28 -0.19 21.06
CA SER A 226 -1.05 0.51 20.68
C SER A 226 0.10 -0.46 20.41
N VAL A 227 0.27 -1.48 21.28
CA VAL A 227 1.30 -2.52 21.09
C VAL A 227 0.99 -3.37 19.87
N GLY A 228 -0.29 -3.72 19.62
CA GLY A 228 -0.71 -4.45 18.43
C GLY A 228 -0.44 -3.67 17.15
N ALA A 229 -0.69 -2.37 17.13
CA ALA A 229 -0.39 -1.53 15.96
C ALA A 229 1.13 -1.43 15.72
N ALA A 230 1.93 -1.22 16.77
CA ALA A 230 3.39 -1.21 16.66
C ALA A 230 3.93 -2.58 16.17
N GLY A 231 3.41 -3.67 16.72
CA GLY A 231 3.73 -5.04 16.27
C GLY A 231 3.39 -5.27 14.80
N GLY A 232 2.27 -4.71 14.33
CA GLY A 232 1.86 -4.76 12.92
C GLY A 232 2.84 -4.03 12.00
N VAL A 233 3.31 -2.84 12.42
CA VAL A 233 4.37 -2.11 11.68
C VAL A 233 5.64 -2.96 11.61
N ILE A 234 6.11 -3.47 12.74
CA ILE A 234 7.36 -4.27 12.78
C ILE A 234 7.22 -5.50 11.88
N ALA A 235 6.12 -6.26 11.98
CA ALA A 235 5.89 -7.45 11.16
C ALA A 235 5.84 -7.12 9.66
N PHE A 236 5.19 -6.02 9.26
CA PHE A 236 5.18 -5.54 7.88
C PHE A 236 6.58 -5.23 7.38
N TYR A 237 7.39 -4.49 8.16
CA TYR A 237 8.73 -4.12 7.75
C TYR A 237 9.73 -5.29 7.75
N ILE A 238 9.53 -6.33 8.56
CA ILE A 238 10.27 -7.59 8.44
C ILE A 238 9.98 -8.24 7.07
N GLY A 239 8.71 -8.31 6.67
CA GLY A 239 8.34 -8.79 5.34
C GLY A 239 8.92 -7.92 4.22
N MET A 240 8.92 -6.59 4.39
CA MET A 240 9.52 -5.65 3.45
C MET A 240 11.03 -5.85 3.31
N LEU A 241 11.75 -6.03 4.40
CA LEU A 241 13.19 -6.32 4.38
C LEU A 241 13.50 -7.58 3.60
N LEU A 242 12.70 -8.62 3.77
CA LEU A 242 12.88 -9.88 3.04
C LEU A 242 12.78 -9.66 1.52
N ILE A 243 11.75 -8.94 1.07
CA ILE A 243 11.56 -8.65 -0.35
C ILE A 243 12.63 -7.66 -0.86
N TYR A 244 12.99 -6.68 -0.04
CA TYR A 244 14.07 -5.75 -0.36
C TYR A 244 15.39 -6.49 -0.66
N PHE A 245 15.79 -7.45 0.18
CA PHE A 245 16.98 -8.27 -0.09
C PHE A 245 16.81 -9.14 -1.32
N ALA A 246 15.64 -9.76 -1.52
CA ALA A 246 15.38 -10.56 -2.71
C ALA A 246 15.51 -9.73 -4.00
N ILE A 247 15.03 -8.48 -4.00
CA ILE A 247 15.17 -7.55 -5.13
C ILE A 247 16.62 -7.08 -5.28
N MET A 248 17.28 -6.68 -4.19
CA MET A 248 18.64 -6.19 -4.20
C MET A 248 19.62 -7.20 -4.79
N LEU A 249 19.51 -8.47 -4.39
CA LEU A 249 20.37 -9.55 -4.86
C LEU A 249 20.16 -9.92 -6.35
N ASN A 250 19.10 -9.40 -6.98
CA ASN A 250 18.73 -9.69 -8.37
C ASN A 250 18.41 -8.42 -9.17
N ILE A 251 18.91 -7.27 -8.75
CA ILE A 251 18.47 -5.96 -9.24
C ILE A 251 18.78 -5.74 -10.74
N ASP A 252 19.83 -6.34 -11.28
CA ASP A 252 20.19 -6.24 -12.71
C ASP A 252 19.05 -6.67 -13.62
N GLU A 253 18.35 -7.74 -13.26
CA GLU A 253 17.27 -8.28 -14.07
C GLU A 253 15.95 -7.55 -13.84
N LEU A 254 15.84 -6.83 -12.71
CA LEU A 254 14.62 -6.17 -12.30
C LEU A 254 14.58 -4.69 -12.69
N ALA A 255 15.66 -4.13 -13.21
CA ALA A 255 15.82 -2.69 -13.47
C ALA A 255 14.73 -2.09 -14.36
N GLY A 256 14.21 -2.83 -15.35
CA GLY A 256 13.14 -2.39 -16.26
C GLY A 256 11.77 -3.03 -15.98
N ALA A 257 11.67 -3.91 -14.98
CA ALA A 257 10.46 -4.67 -14.72
C ALA A 257 9.30 -3.79 -14.28
N GLN A 258 8.09 -4.07 -14.75
CA GLN A 258 6.88 -3.46 -14.23
C GLN A 258 6.40 -4.19 -12.95
N ILE A 259 6.62 -5.50 -12.87
CA ILE A 259 6.27 -6.33 -11.71
C ILE A 259 7.49 -7.20 -11.35
N PRO A 260 8.44 -6.66 -10.55
CA PRO A 260 9.66 -7.36 -10.17
C PRO A 260 9.44 -8.74 -9.57
N MET A 261 8.46 -8.88 -8.66
CA MET A 261 8.19 -10.14 -8.00
C MET A 261 7.71 -11.25 -8.95
N LEU A 262 7.10 -10.89 -10.08
CA LEU A 262 6.68 -11.87 -11.08
C LEU A 262 7.89 -12.47 -11.84
N ILE A 263 8.93 -11.67 -12.07
CA ILE A 263 10.20 -12.16 -12.64
C ILE A 263 10.86 -13.13 -11.66
N LEU A 264 10.95 -12.75 -10.36
CA LEU A 264 11.52 -13.61 -9.33
C LEU A 264 10.75 -14.93 -9.18
N ALA A 265 9.40 -14.88 -9.29
CA ALA A 265 8.58 -16.09 -9.32
C ALA A 265 8.91 -17.01 -10.48
N GLY A 266 9.15 -16.44 -11.67
CA GLY A 266 9.55 -17.20 -12.88
C GLY A 266 10.89 -17.92 -12.73
N ARG A 267 11.83 -17.32 -11.99
CA ARG A 267 13.13 -17.96 -11.67
C ARG A 267 13.00 -19.17 -10.75
N ILE A 268 11.98 -19.20 -9.91
CA ILE A 268 11.74 -20.34 -9.03
C ILE A 268 11.22 -21.51 -9.87
N SER A 269 10.14 -21.29 -10.58
CA SER A 269 9.58 -22.23 -11.57
C SER A 269 8.49 -21.55 -12.41
N PRO A 270 8.18 -22.06 -13.62
CA PRO A 270 7.03 -21.60 -14.40
C PRO A 270 5.68 -21.76 -13.66
N VAL A 271 5.55 -22.83 -12.88
CA VAL A 271 4.34 -23.08 -12.05
C VAL A 271 4.20 -21.99 -10.97
N THR A 272 5.29 -21.65 -10.27
CA THR A 272 5.29 -20.57 -9.27
C THR A 272 4.88 -19.23 -9.90
N SER A 273 5.42 -18.92 -11.07
CA SER A 273 5.06 -17.70 -11.81
C SER A 273 3.57 -17.69 -12.20
N GLY A 274 3.02 -18.81 -12.66
CA GLY A 274 1.61 -18.92 -13.03
C GLY A 274 0.68 -18.72 -11.82
N VAL A 275 0.94 -19.43 -10.72
CA VAL A 275 0.17 -19.29 -9.48
C VAL A 275 0.26 -17.85 -8.95
N PHE A 276 1.45 -17.30 -8.93
CA PHE A 276 1.68 -15.93 -8.42
C PHE A 276 1.02 -14.87 -9.29
N SER A 277 1.02 -15.05 -10.62
CA SER A 277 0.33 -14.15 -11.55
C SER A 277 -1.18 -14.09 -11.28
N ILE A 278 -1.81 -15.26 -11.08
CA ILE A 278 -3.24 -15.34 -10.72
C ILE A 278 -3.51 -14.63 -9.40
N LEU A 279 -2.63 -14.83 -8.40
CA LEU A 279 -2.75 -14.19 -7.10
C LEU A 279 -2.61 -12.66 -7.18
N ILE A 280 -1.63 -12.15 -7.94
CA ILE A 280 -1.46 -10.71 -8.15
C ILE A 280 -2.72 -10.13 -8.81
N VAL A 281 -3.18 -10.70 -9.92
CA VAL A 281 -4.36 -10.21 -10.64
C VAL A 281 -5.60 -10.22 -9.75
N THR A 282 -5.79 -11.30 -8.98
CA THR A 282 -6.90 -11.41 -8.03
C THR A 282 -6.76 -10.36 -6.91
N GLY A 283 -5.56 -10.18 -6.36
CA GLY A 283 -5.27 -9.16 -5.35
C GLY A 283 -5.52 -7.74 -5.86
N ILE A 284 -5.12 -7.45 -7.10
CA ILE A 284 -5.39 -6.16 -7.76
C ILE A 284 -6.90 -5.94 -7.91
N TYR A 285 -7.63 -6.95 -8.35
CA TYR A 285 -9.09 -6.90 -8.46
C TYR A 285 -9.72 -6.60 -7.11
N THR A 286 -9.33 -7.32 -6.07
CA THR A 286 -9.87 -7.16 -4.72
C THR A 286 -9.57 -5.78 -4.11
N ALA A 287 -8.44 -5.16 -4.49
CA ALA A 287 -8.11 -3.80 -4.11
C ALA A 287 -8.88 -2.75 -4.95
N SER A 288 -9.06 -3.00 -6.24
CA SER A 288 -9.71 -2.06 -7.17
C SER A 288 -11.17 -1.81 -6.84
N VAL A 289 -11.91 -2.85 -6.43
CA VAL A 289 -13.34 -2.74 -6.11
C VAL A 289 -13.62 -1.74 -4.98
N PRO A 290 -13.02 -1.85 -3.78
CA PRO A 290 -13.26 -0.89 -2.71
C PRO A 290 -12.76 0.52 -3.04
N LEU A 291 -11.70 0.67 -3.83
CA LEU A 291 -11.20 1.99 -4.25
C LEU A 291 -12.22 2.70 -5.16
N LEU A 292 -12.77 2.01 -6.14
CA LEU A 292 -13.81 2.55 -7.01
C LEU A 292 -15.10 2.83 -6.24
N TRP A 293 -15.53 1.89 -5.40
CA TRP A 293 -16.72 2.04 -4.57
C TRP A 293 -16.62 3.24 -3.63
N GLN A 294 -15.52 3.36 -2.87
CA GLN A 294 -15.33 4.49 -1.95
C GLN A 294 -15.37 5.83 -2.66
N THR A 295 -14.78 5.92 -3.85
CA THR A 295 -14.81 7.14 -4.66
C THR A 295 -16.23 7.48 -5.09
N ALA A 296 -16.98 6.50 -5.61
CA ALA A 296 -18.36 6.70 -6.05
C ALA A 296 -19.30 7.01 -4.87
N PHE A 297 -19.13 6.33 -3.73
CA PHE A 297 -19.91 6.52 -2.51
C PHE A 297 -19.79 7.94 -1.91
N ARG A 298 -18.62 8.56 -2.07
CA ARG A 298 -18.43 9.96 -1.64
C ARG A 298 -19.16 10.98 -2.52
N LEU A 299 -19.57 10.59 -3.73
CA LEU A 299 -20.22 11.45 -4.72
C LEU A 299 -21.72 11.20 -4.85
N ALA A 300 -22.22 10.02 -4.46
CA ALA A 300 -23.63 9.65 -4.51
C ALA A 300 -23.96 8.53 -3.52
N GLU A 301 -25.22 8.44 -3.12
CA GLU A 301 -25.74 7.38 -2.24
C GLU A 301 -25.73 6.01 -2.95
N GLU A 302 -25.24 4.98 -2.26
CA GLU A 302 -25.16 3.61 -2.75
C GLU A 302 -26.56 3.11 -3.21
N GLY A 303 -26.57 2.36 -4.31
CA GLY A 303 -27.80 1.81 -4.89
C GLY A 303 -28.59 2.78 -5.79
N SER A 304 -28.32 4.09 -5.72
CA SER A 304 -29.00 5.08 -6.57
C SER A 304 -28.54 4.96 -8.04
N LEU A 305 -29.41 5.35 -8.99
CA LEU A 305 -29.03 5.46 -10.41
C LEU A 305 -27.85 6.42 -10.62
N ARG A 306 -27.77 7.47 -9.81
CA ARG A 306 -26.66 8.42 -9.82
C ARG A 306 -25.35 7.74 -9.43
N PHE A 307 -25.35 6.92 -8.38
CA PHE A 307 -24.19 6.13 -7.96
C PHE A 307 -23.69 5.20 -9.07
N LYS A 308 -24.60 4.45 -9.71
CA LYS A 308 -24.27 3.54 -10.81
C LYS A 308 -23.65 4.27 -11.99
N ARG A 309 -24.24 5.41 -12.41
CA ARG A 309 -23.70 6.25 -13.49
C ARG A 309 -22.32 6.79 -13.16
N ILE A 310 -22.10 7.29 -11.94
CA ILE A 310 -20.80 7.78 -11.47
C ILE A 310 -19.78 6.65 -11.45
N ALA A 311 -20.11 5.46 -10.95
CA ALA A 311 -19.22 4.31 -10.94
C ALA A 311 -18.77 3.93 -12.36
N VAL A 312 -19.67 3.92 -13.34
CA VAL A 312 -19.33 3.65 -14.74
C VAL A 312 -18.42 4.73 -15.32
N ILE A 313 -18.72 6.01 -15.09
CA ILE A 313 -17.89 7.13 -15.58
C ILE A 313 -16.48 7.06 -14.98
N LEU A 314 -16.39 6.85 -13.66
CA LEU A 314 -15.10 6.74 -12.97
C LEU A 314 -14.32 5.51 -13.45
N ALA A 315 -14.97 4.37 -13.64
CA ALA A 315 -14.32 3.16 -14.16
C ALA A 315 -13.78 3.40 -15.58
N ALA A 316 -14.60 3.94 -16.49
CA ALA A 316 -14.19 4.23 -17.86
C ALA A 316 -13.04 5.25 -17.93
N ALA A 317 -13.15 6.35 -17.18
CA ALA A 317 -12.09 7.36 -17.09
C ALA A 317 -10.82 6.80 -16.44
N GLY A 318 -10.97 5.94 -15.41
CA GLY A 318 -9.83 5.28 -14.75
C GLY A 318 -9.11 4.29 -15.66
N ILE A 319 -9.84 3.50 -16.46
CA ILE A 319 -9.27 2.62 -17.49
C ILE A 319 -8.49 3.44 -18.52
N ALA A 320 -9.10 4.49 -19.06
CA ALA A 320 -8.43 5.36 -20.05
C ALA A 320 -7.15 5.99 -19.46
N ALA A 321 -7.22 6.52 -18.23
CA ALA A 321 -6.07 7.12 -17.57
C ALA A 321 -4.96 6.11 -17.26
N SER A 322 -5.30 4.86 -16.92
CA SER A 322 -4.34 3.79 -16.64
C SER A 322 -3.49 3.39 -17.85
N LEU A 323 -3.95 3.69 -19.04
CA LEU A 323 -3.27 3.38 -20.30
C LEU A 323 -2.33 4.49 -20.79
N LEU A 324 -2.37 5.68 -20.18
CA LEU A 324 -1.53 6.81 -20.60
C LEU A 324 -0.04 6.57 -20.35
N LEU A 325 0.30 5.87 -19.28
CA LEU A 325 1.67 5.58 -18.87
C LEU A 325 1.85 4.11 -18.49
N PRO A 326 3.08 3.55 -18.57
CA PRO A 326 3.39 2.26 -17.96
C PRO A 326 3.12 2.28 -16.45
N PHE A 327 2.73 1.14 -15.89
CA PHE A 327 2.36 1.00 -14.47
C PHE A 327 3.43 1.56 -13.51
N ASN A 328 4.70 1.24 -13.72
CA ASN A 328 5.80 1.69 -12.87
C ASN A 328 5.93 3.23 -12.83
N ARG A 329 5.73 3.91 -13.95
CA ARG A 329 5.75 5.39 -14.03
C ARG A 329 4.51 6.00 -13.41
N LEU A 330 3.35 5.43 -13.69
CA LEU A 330 2.08 5.92 -13.15
C LEU A 330 2.08 5.80 -11.62
N MET A 331 2.51 4.65 -11.09
CA MET A 331 2.66 4.46 -9.65
C MET A 331 3.65 5.46 -9.05
N ASN A 332 4.81 5.68 -9.69
CA ASN A 332 5.79 6.64 -9.23
C ASN A 332 5.18 8.04 -9.06
N ILE A 333 4.51 8.57 -10.09
CA ILE A 333 3.92 9.91 -10.07
C ILE A 333 2.82 10.01 -8.99
N VAL A 334 1.89 9.08 -8.99
CA VAL A 334 0.72 9.11 -8.08
C VAL A 334 1.17 8.96 -6.64
N TYR A 335 2.02 7.98 -6.35
CA TYR A 335 2.43 7.69 -4.98
C TYR A 335 3.34 8.79 -4.41
N VAL A 336 4.24 9.32 -5.22
CA VAL A 336 5.11 10.44 -4.78
C VAL A 336 4.28 11.69 -4.49
N LEU A 337 3.29 12.00 -5.32
CA LEU A 337 2.37 13.12 -5.10
C LEU A 337 1.60 12.96 -3.78
N ILE A 338 0.97 11.79 -3.58
CA ILE A 338 0.24 11.49 -2.34
C ILE A 338 1.20 11.55 -1.14
N GLY A 339 2.41 11.03 -1.31
CA GLY A 339 3.41 10.95 -0.26
C GLY A 339 3.86 12.31 0.26
N TYR A 340 4.21 13.23 -0.61
CA TYR A 340 4.61 14.57 -0.18
C TYR A 340 3.46 15.35 0.47
N LEU A 341 2.24 15.18 0.00
CA LEU A 341 1.09 15.77 0.66
C LEU A 341 0.81 15.09 2.01
N GLY A 342 0.98 13.77 2.10
CA GLY A 342 0.85 13.05 3.36
C GLY A 342 1.93 13.38 4.40
N PHE A 343 3.12 13.76 3.95
CA PHE A 343 4.16 14.28 4.85
C PHE A 343 3.70 15.49 5.66
N LEU A 344 2.89 16.36 5.09
CA LEU A 344 2.33 17.50 5.80
C LEU A 344 1.44 17.06 6.98
N LEU A 345 0.70 15.96 6.82
CA LEU A 345 -0.06 15.35 7.92
C LEU A 345 0.88 14.82 9.01
N LEU A 346 1.94 14.12 8.63
CA LEU A 346 2.95 13.64 9.58
C LEU A 346 3.60 14.80 10.34
N ALA A 347 3.94 15.88 9.65
CA ALA A 347 4.49 17.09 10.29
C ALA A 347 3.51 17.68 11.32
N CYS A 348 2.22 17.80 10.98
CA CYS A 348 1.19 18.23 11.92
C CYS A 348 1.09 17.28 13.15
N MET A 349 1.20 15.97 12.93
CA MET A 349 1.21 15.00 14.03
C MET A 349 2.40 15.19 14.98
N VAL A 350 3.59 15.39 14.43
CA VAL A 350 4.81 15.65 15.22
C VAL A 350 4.68 16.95 15.99
N LEU A 351 4.25 18.04 15.35
CA LEU A 351 4.06 19.34 16.00
C LEU A 351 3.03 19.26 17.14
N LYS A 352 1.94 18.52 16.95
CA LYS A 352 0.95 18.30 17.99
C LYS A 352 1.48 17.44 19.14
N ALA A 353 2.26 16.41 18.84
CA ALA A 353 2.91 15.58 19.86
C ALA A 353 3.93 16.40 20.67
N ALA A 354 4.64 17.30 20.05
CA ALA A 354 5.57 18.25 20.70
C ALA A 354 4.86 19.41 21.43
N LYS A 355 3.50 19.45 21.41
CA LYS A 355 2.66 20.51 22.02
C LYS A 355 2.92 21.91 21.43
N ILE A 356 3.46 22.01 20.22
CA ILE A 356 3.69 23.26 19.51
C ILE A 356 2.38 23.81 18.93
N ILE A 357 1.50 22.92 18.50
CA ILE A 357 0.13 23.24 18.05
C ILE A 357 -0.90 22.58 18.97
N LYS A 358 -2.08 23.24 19.16
CA LYS A 358 -3.19 22.76 20.00
C LYS A 358 -4.12 21.81 19.25
#